data_1d24f33063b28f704941d4ee74690024
#
_entry.id   1d24f33063b28f704941d4ee74690024
#
_cell.length_a   1.000
_cell.length_b   1.000
_cell.length_c   1.000
_cell.angle_alpha   90.00
_cell.angle_beta   90.00
_cell.angle_gamma   90.00
#
_symmetry.space_group_name_H-M   'P 1'
#
loop_
_entity.id
_entity.type
_entity.pdbx_description
1 polymer ?
#
loop_
_entity_poly.entity_id
_entity_poly.type
_entity_poly.pdbx_seq_one_letter_code
_entity_poly.pdbx_strand_id
1 'polypeptide(L)'
;AVYPRETLEAIVAIARKYGLFIICDEIYAHICYNGAEPIHISQVLGDVPGLALRGISKDIPWPGSRCGWIEMLNADASSEFREYCDALIKSKMMEVCSTTLPQLAIPRIYGDPRYLGLMNDRAKMFEKRSNQVYDYFKNNVPGVIVHRTQGAFYFCVTFEDGVLSDKQTLPIANPT
;
A
#
# COMPACT_ATOMS: atom_id res chain seq x y z
N ALA A 1 4.32 0.60 4.71
CA ALA A 1 5.18 1.74 5.03
C ALA A 1 4.73 2.95 4.21
N VAL A 2 4.91 4.15 4.76
CA VAL A 2 4.79 5.40 3.99
C VAL A 2 6.22 5.82 3.64
N TYR A 3 6.52 5.93 2.36
CA TYR A 3 7.85 6.34 1.90
C TYR A 3 7.90 7.87 1.73
N PRO A 4 8.91 8.56 2.29
CA PRO A 4 9.12 9.97 1.99
C PRO A 4 9.50 10.17 0.52
N ARG A 5 9.29 11.39 0.02
CA ARG A 5 9.53 11.75 -1.39
C ARG A 5 10.94 11.37 -1.85
N GLU A 6 11.93 11.69 -1.04
CA GLU A 6 13.35 11.43 -1.35
C GLU A 6 13.63 9.95 -1.58
N THR A 7 12.98 9.08 -0.79
CA THR A 7 13.11 7.63 -0.95
C THR A 7 12.48 7.15 -2.25
N LEU A 8 11.29 7.66 -2.59
CA LEU A 8 10.64 7.30 -3.85
C LEU A 8 11.44 7.80 -5.06
N GLU A 9 11.96 9.01 -5.00
CA GLU A 9 12.82 9.57 -6.06
C GLU A 9 14.13 8.78 -6.21
N ALA A 10 14.73 8.31 -5.11
CA ALA A 10 15.90 7.43 -5.15
C ALA A 10 15.58 6.07 -5.79
N ILE A 11 14.42 5.47 -5.49
CA ILE A 11 13.96 4.24 -6.14
C ILE A 11 13.75 4.46 -7.63
N VAL A 12 13.12 5.56 -8.01
CA VAL A 12 12.90 5.93 -9.42
C VAL A 12 14.23 6.13 -10.15
N ALA A 13 15.20 6.79 -9.52
CA ALA A 13 16.53 6.97 -10.10
C ALA A 13 17.25 5.64 -10.34
N ILE A 14 17.12 4.67 -9.43
CA ILE A 14 17.66 3.32 -9.60
C ILE A 14 16.94 2.62 -10.75
N ALA A 15 15.61 2.68 -10.81
CA ALA A 15 14.85 2.07 -11.89
C ALA A 15 15.25 2.63 -13.25
N ARG A 16 15.38 3.94 -13.37
CA ARG A 16 15.86 4.62 -14.58
C ARG A 16 17.26 4.15 -14.98
N LYS A 17 18.20 4.09 -14.04
CA LYS A 17 19.58 3.68 -14.28
C LYS A 17 19.69 2.26 -14.85
N TYR A 18 18.81 1.36 -14.40
CA TYR A 18 18.87 -0.05 -14.77
C TYR A 18 17.80 -0.48 -15.77
N GLY A 19 17.06 0.46 -16.36
CA GLY A 19 16.02 0.15 -17.34
C GLY A 19 14.88 -0.70 -16.76
N LEU A 20 14.53 -0.47 -15.46
CA LEU A 20 13.46 -1.19 -14.77
C LEU A 20 12.16 -0.40 -14.83
N PHE A 21 11.03 -1.10 -14.77
CA PHE A 21 9.74 -0.49 -14.45
C PHE A 21 9.38 -0.69 -12.97
N ILE A 22 8.47 0.12 -12.46
CA ILE A 22 8.06 0.10 -11.07
C ILE A 22 6.64 -0.42 -10.95
N ILE A 23 6.40 -1.37 -10.05
CA ILE A 23 5.05 -1.74 -9.58
C ILE A 23 4.88 -1.17 -8.18
N CYS A 24 3.90 -0.28 -8.01
CA CYS A 24 3.60 0.35 -6.72
C CYS A 24 2.21 -0.05 -6.25
N ASP A 25 2.12 -0.73 -5.09
CA ASP A 25 0.84 -1.02 -4.46
C ASP A 25 0.40 0.15 -3.60
N GLU A 26 -0.59 0.90 -4.06
CA GLU A 26 -1.14 2.09 -3.42
C GLU A 26 -2.50 1.84 -2.75
N ILE A 27 -2.81 0.59 -2.40
CA ILE A 27 -4.10 0.22 -1.82
C ILE A 27 -4.40 0.91 -0.47
N TYR A 28 -3.38 1.46 0.20
CA TYR A 28 -3.46 2.17 1.48
C TYR A 28 -3.16 3.67 1.35
N ALA A 29 -3.14 4.24 0.15
CA ALA A 29 -2.65 5.59 -0.10
C ALA A 29 -3.32 6.67 0.76
N HIS A 30 -4.62 6.56 1.04
CA HIS A 30 -5.35 7.53 1.84
C HIS A 30 -5.40 7.22 3.34
N ILE A 31 -4.68 6.19 3.79
CA ILE A 31 -4.56 5.88 5.22
C ILE A 31 -3.17 6.28 5.69
N CYS A 32 -2.92 7.60 5.75
CA CYS A 32 -1.70 8.20 6.25
C CYS A 32 -2.01 9.07 7.46
N TYR A 33 -1.11 9.07 8.45
CA TYR A 33 -1.27 9.78 9.71
C TYR A 33 0.08 10.05 10.38
N ASN A 34 0.10 10.61 11.59
CA ASN A 34 1.32 11.02 12.30
C ASN A 34 2.22 11.93 11.44
N GLY A 35 1.61 12.90 10.76
CA GLY A 35 2.30 13.90 9.94
C GLY A 35 2.81 13.40 8.59
N ALA A 36 2.52 12.15 8.22
CA ALA A 36 2.84 11.65 6.89
C ALA A 36 1.73 11.97 5.89
N GLU A 37 2.13 12.35 4.68
CA GLU A 37 1.24 12.59 3.56
C GLU A 37 1.42 11.52 2.49
N PRO A 38 0.34 11.11 1.82
CA PRO A 38 0.43 10.15 0.73
C PRO A 38 1.14 10.78 -0.47
N ILE A 39 2.14 10.08 -1.00
CA ILE A 39 2.79 10.43 -2.25
C ILE A 39 2.53 9.29 -3.22
N HIS A 40 1.79 9.58 -4.28
CA HIS A 40 1.54 8.63 -5.34
C HIS A 40 2.77 8.49 -6.22
N ILE A 41 3.06 7.27 -6.68
CA ILE A 41 4.22 7.02 -7.54
C ILE A 41 4.19 7.87 -8.82
N SER A 42 3.01 8.15 -9.34
CA SER A 42 2.81 9.02 -10.53
C SER A 42 3.35 10.44 -10.35
N GLN A 43 3.50 10.92 -9.11
CA GLN A 43 4.00 12.27 -8.80
C GLN A 43 5.53 12.38 -8.87
N VAL A 44 6.23 11.24 -8.87
CA VAL A 44 7.71 11.19 -8.82
C VAL A 44 8.33 10.35 -9.93
N LEU A 45 7.51 9.58 -10.66
CA LEU A 45 7.95 8.60 -11.64
C LEU A 45 8.70 9.23 -12.83
N GLY A 46 8.31 10.45 -13.25
CA GLY A 46 8.86 11.11 -14.43
C GLY A 46 8.61 10.28 -15.69
N ASP A 47 9.67 9.94 -16.41
CA ASP A 47 9.65 9.12 -17.64
C ASP A 47 9.77 7.61 -17.42
N VAL A 48 9.99 7.15 -16.18
CA VAL A 48 10.12 5.73 -15.86
C VAL A 48 8.77 5.02 -16.06
N PRO A 49 8.72 3.85 -16.70
CA PRO A 49 7.50 3.07 -16.82
C PRO A 49 7.02 2.54 -15.48
N GLY A 50 5.71 2.42 -15.29
CA GLY A 50 5.22 1.89 -14.03
C GLY A 50 3.76 1.47 -14.03
N LEU A 51 3.41 0.72 -12.99
CA LEU A 51 2.05 0.30 -12.68
C LEU A 51 1.71 0.73 -11.26
N ALA A 52 0.62 1.46 -11.07
CA ALA A 52 0.06 1.71 -9.75
C ALA A 52 -1.16 0.80 -9.53
N LEU A 53 -1.11 0.01 -8.47
CA LEU A 53 -2.20 -0.89 -8.08
C LEU A 53 -3.11 -0.15 -7.10
N ARG A 54 -4.38 -0.04 -7.43
CA ARG A 54 -5.37 0.67 -6.64
C ARG A 54 -6.61 -0.17 -6.39
N GLY A 55 -7.42 0.23 -5.42
CA GLY A 55 -8.68 -0.43 -5.15
C GLY A 55 -9.42 0.17 -3.99
N ILE A 56 -10.65 -0.30 -3.78
CA ILE A 56 -11.57 0.23 -2.77
C ILE A 56 -11.65 -0.63 -1.50
N SER A 57 -10.80 -1.64 -1.39
CA SER A 57 -10.83 -2.57 -0.24
C SER A 57 -10.38 -1.94 1.07
N LYS A 58 -9.49 -0.93 1.01
CA LYS A 58 -8.84 -0.34 2.19
C LYS A 58 -9.14 1.14 2.34
N ASP A 59 -8.87 1.93 1.32
CA ASP A 59 -9.15 3.36 1.32
C ASP A 59 -10.65 3.63 1.48
N ILE A 60 -11.47 3.08 0.59
CA ILE A 60 -12.90 2.98 0.79
C ILE A 60 -13.12 1.64 1.50
N PRO A 61 -13.64 1.58 2.73
CA PRO A 61 -13.69 0.33 3.51
C PRO A 61 -14.72 -0.67 2.96
N TRP A 62 -14.55 -1.04 1.71
CA TRP A 62 -15.46 -1.95 1.01
C TRP A 62 -14.73 -3.17 0.42
N PRO A 63 -14.06 -4.00 1.27
CA PRO A 63 -13.29 -5.16 0.80
C PRO A 63 -14.15 -6.24 0.14
N GLY A 64 -15.42 -6.35 0.56
CA GLY A 64 -16.39 -7.30 -0.02
C GLY A 64 -16.79 -6.99 -1.45
N SER A 65 -16.54 -5.78 -1.95
CA SER A 65 -16.83 -5.39 -3.33
C SER A 65 -15.92 -6.08 -4.35
N ARG A 66 -14.74 -6.58 -3.91
CA ARG A 66 -13.75 -7.25 -4.76
C ARG A 66 -13.36 -6.43 -6.01
N CYS A 67 -13.15 -5.11 -5.84
CA CYS A 67 -12.85 -4.20 -6.93
C CYS A 67 -11.52 -3.48 -6.73
N GLY A 68 -10.68 -3.55 -7.75
CA GLY A 68 -9.41 -2.85 -7.85
C GLY A 68 -9.06 -2.63 -9.33
N TRP A 69 -8.08 -1.79 -9.58
CA TRP A 69 -7.61 -1.49 -10.94
C TRP A 69 -6.10 -1.24 -10.97
N ILE A 70 -5.56 -1.26 -12.16
CA ILE A 70 -4.16 -0.94 -12.45
C ILE A 70 -4.13 0.33 -13.28
N GLU A 71 -3.36 1.32 -12.83
CA GLU A 71 -3.02 2.48 -13.65
C GLU A 71 -1.68 2.20 -14.35
N MET A 72 -1.69 2.25 -15.66
CA MET A 72 -0.49 2.08 -16.49
C MET A 72 0.12 3.46 -16.74
N LEU A 73 1.30 3.67 -16.20
CA LEU A 73 2.01 4.95 -16.27
C LEU A 73 3.16 4.84 -17.28
N ASN A 74 3.26 5.81 -18.17
CA ASN A 74 4.28 5.83 -19.23
C ASN A 74 4.29 4.53 -20.07
N ALA A 75 3.11 4.03 -20.45
CA ALA A 75 2.95 2.76 -21.14
C ALA A 75 3.71 2.69 -22.48
N ASP A 76 3.98 3.85 -23.09
CA ASP A 76 4.71 3.98 -24.38
C ASP A 76 6.22 4.25 -24.19
N ALA A 77 6.76 4.12 -22.97
CA ALA A 77 8.18 4.40 -22.71
C ALA A 77 9.11 3.42 -23.44
N SER A 78 8.68 2.18 -23.69
CA SER A 78 9.37 1.22 -24.57
C SER A 78 8.36 0.26 -25.21
N SER A 79 8.77 -0.39 -26.31
CA SER A 79 7.98 -1.43 -26.99
C SER A 79 7.70 -2.61 -26.05
N GLU A 80 8.69 -3.04 -25.29
CA GLU A 80 8.61 -4.18 -24.37
C GLU A 80 7.62 -3.90 -23.24
N PHE A 81 7.64 -2.68 -22.68
CA PHE A 81 6.68 -2.31 -21.64
C PHE A 81 5.26 -2.16 -22.20
N ARG A 82 5.13 -1.66 -23.42
CA ARG A 82 3.83 -1.63 -24.13
C ARG A 82 3.28 -3.04 -24.32
N GLU A 83 4.09 -3.97 -24.81
CA GLU A 83 3.68 -5.38 -24.96
C GLU A 83 3.27 -6.01 -23.63
N TYR A 84 3.99 -5.69 -22.54
CA TYR A 84 3.63 -6.14 -21.21
C TYR A 84 2.26 -5.58 -20.76
N CYS A 85 2.01 -4.28 -20.96
CA CYS A 85 0.72 -3.66 -20.68
C CYS A 85 -0.41 -4.30 -21.50
N ASP A 86 -0.20 -4.55 -22.77
CA ASP A 86 -1.17 -5.22 -23.65
C ASP A 86 -1.45 -6.67 -23.19
N ALA A 87 -0.41 -7.37 -22.72
CA ALA A 87 -0.57 -8.70 -22.15
C ALA A 87 -1.40 -8.68 -20.85
N LEU A 88 -1.23 -7.66 -19.99
CA LEU A 88 -2.07 -7.48 -18.80
C LEU A 88 -3.54 -7.25 -19.19
N ILE A 89 -3.81 -6.42 -20.19
CA ILE A 89 -5.18 -6.18 -20.68
C ILE A 89 -5.78 -7.48 -21.22
N LYS A 90 -5.04 -8.23 -22.03
CA LYS A 90 -5.49 -9.54 -22.54
C LYS A 90 -5.74 -10.55 -21.43
N SER A 91 -4.87 -10.59 -20.42
CA SER A 91 -5.06 -11.46 -19.23
C SER A 91 -6.34 -11.12 -18.49
N LYS A 92 -6.70 -9.84 -18.39
CA LYS A 92 -7.95 -9.39 -17.77
C LYS A 92 -9.19 -9.90 -18.52
N MET A 93 -9.09 -10.10 -19.82
CA MET A 93 -10.19 -10.66 -20.62
C MET A 93 -10.48 -12.13 -20.29
N MET A 94 -9.60 -12.83 -19.58
CA MET A 94 -9.83 -14.18 -19.09
C MET A 94 -10.80 -14.20 -17.90
N GLU A 95 -11.00 -13.09 -17.25
CA GLU A 95 -12.03 -12.91 -16.22
C GLU A 95 -13.39 -12.67 -16.90
N VAL A 96 -14.24 -13.67 -16.87
CA VAL A 96 -15.53 -13.64 -17.58
C VAL A 96 -16.48 -12.58 -17.04
N CYS A 97 -16.50 -12.36 -15.70
CA CYS A 97 -17.44 -11.47 -15.02
C CYS A 97 -16.74 -10.64 -13.94
N SER A 98 -16.46 -9.39 -14.21
CA SER A 98 -16.00 -8.42 -13.21
C SER A 98 -17.17 -7.86 -12.40
N THR A 99 -16.89 -7.41 -11.16
CA THR A 99 -17.90 -6.79 -10.30
C THR A 99 -18.35 -5.44 -10.88
N THR A 100 -19.54 -5.37 -11.46
CA THR A 100 -20.03 -4.16 -12.16
C THR A 100 -20.48 -3.07 -11.19
N LEU A 101 -21.23 -3.44 -10.14
CA LEU A 101 -21.79 -2.46 -9.20
C LEU A 101 -20.73 -1.58 -8.54
N PRO A 102 -19.63 -2.11 -8.00
CA PRO A 102 -18.55 -1.29 -7.45
C PRO A 102 -17.94 -0.33 -8.48
N GLN A 103 -17.73 -0.78 -9.72
CA GLN A 103 -17.17 0.06 -10.78
C GLN A 103 -18.06 1.27 -11.06
N LEU A 104 -19.39 1.08 -11.10
CA LEU A 104 -20.36 2.18 -11.29
C LEU A 104 -20.44 3.10 -10.06
N ALA A 105 -20.18 2.59 -8.86
CA ALA A 105 -20.23 3.37 -7.64
C ALA A 105 -18.98 4.25 -7.42
N ILE A 106 -17.80 3.80 -7.86
CA ILE A 106 -16.52 4.49 -7.64
C ILE A 106 -16.54 5.97 -8.05
N PRO A 107 -16.97 6.36 -9.26
CA PRO A 107 -17.00 7.78 -9.65
C PRO A 107 -17.90 8.62 -8.76
N ARG A 108 -19.00 8.05 -8.28
CA ARG A 108 -19.93 8.75 -7.38
C ARG A 108 -19.33 8.91 -5.98
N ILE A 109 -18.60 7.92 -5.50
CA ILE A 109 -17.93 7.96 -4.19
C ILE A 109 -16.83 9.03 -4.19
N TYR A 110 -15.96 9.02 -5.18
CA TYR A 110 -14.89 10.02 -5.30
C TYR A 110 -15.40 11.43 -5.57
N GLY A 111 -16.54 11.57 -6.26
CA GLY A 111 -17.19 12.85 -6.52
C GLY A 111 -18.05 13.36 -5.35
N ASP A 112 -18.26 12.58 -4.29
CA ASP A 112 -19.06 13.02 -3.14
C ASP A 112 -18.28 14.03 -2.29
N PRO A 113 -18.83 15.22 -1.99
CA PRO A 113 -18.12 16.24 -1.20
C PRO A 113 -17.76 15.79 0.21
N ARG A 114 -18.40 14.75 0.74
CA ARG A 114 -18.09 14.17 2.06
C ARG A 114 -16.88 13.24 2.04
N TYR A 115 -16.43 12.81 0.86
CA TYR A 115 -15.41 11.78 0.72
C TYR A 115 -14.11 12.12 1.46
N LEU A 116 -13.54 13.31 1.21
CA LEU A 116 -12.30 13.74 1.85
C LEU A 116 -12.41 13.86 3.37
N GLY A 117 -13.55 14.36 3.85
CA GLY A 117 -13.82 14.43 5.30
C GLY A 117 -13.82 13.05 5.93
N LEU A 118 -14.52 12.10 5.31
CA LEU A 118 -14.58 10.71 5.79
C LEU A 118 -13.21 10.04 5.81
N MET A 119 -12.38 10.27 4.78
CA MET A 119 -11.01 9.72 4.75
C MET A 119 -10.14 10.29 5.86
N ASN A 120 -10.21 11.60 6.09
CA ASN A 120 -9.49 12.27 7.18
C ASN A 120 -9.90 11.75 8.56
N ASP A 121 -11.19 11.58 8.79
CA ASP A 121 -11.69 11.06 10.07
C ASP A 121 -11.24 9.61 10.31
N ARG A 122 -11.20 8.79 9.27
CA ARG A 122 -10.65 7.44 9.34
C ARG A 122 -9.14 7.46 9.65
N ALA A 123 -8.38 8.32 8.98
CA ALA A 123 -6.94 8.45 9.24
C ALA A 123 -6.69 8.83 10.71
N LYS A 124 -7.42 9.81 11.26
CA LYS A 124 -7.36 10.18 12.68
C LYS A 124 -7.73 9.04 13.63
N MET A 125 -8.72 8.22 13.25
CA MET A 125 -9.09 7.04 14.04
C MET A 125 -7.94 6.02 14.09
N PHE A 126 -7.29 5.75 12.95
CA PHE A 126 -6.13 4.86 12.91
C PHE A 126 -4.92 5.43 13.63
N GLU A 127 -4.67 6.74 13.50
CA GLU A 127 -3.63 7.45 14.25
C GLU A 127 -3.79 7.24 15.76
N LYS A 128 -4.99 7.51 16.29
CA LYS A 128 -5.28 7.33 17.71
C LYS A 128 -5.01 5.90 18.16
N ARG A 129 -5.52 4.90 17.43
CA ARG A 129 -5.34 3.48 17.76
C ARG A 129 -3.88 3.05 17.68
N SER A 130 -3.19 3.43 16.63
CA SER A 130 -1.77 3.12 16.44
C SER A 130 -0.90 3.72 17.55
N ASN A 131 -1.15 4.99 17.92
CA ASN A 131 -0.42 5.64 18.99
C ASN A 131 -0.70 4.97 20.35
N GLN A 132 -1.94 4.58 20.64
CA GLN A 132 -2.27 3.83 21.86
C GLN A 132 -1.52 2.49 21.93
N VAL A 133 -1.47 1.74 20.83
CA VAL A 133 -0.73 0.46 20.76
C VAL A 133 0.77 0.70 20.95
N TYR A 134 1.33 1.68 20.25
CA TYR A 134 2.74 2.05 20.38
C TYR A 134 3.12 2.41 21.81
N ASP A 135 2.34 3.30 22.44
CA ASP A 135 2.61 3.77 23.80
C ASP A 135 2.47 2.62 24.82
N TYR A 136 1.49 1.73 24.64
CA TYR A 136 1.33 0.56 25.49
C TYR A 136 2.54 -0.37 25.43
N PHE A 137 2.96 -0.78 24.25
CA PHE A 137 4.09 -1.69 24.10
C PHE A 137 5.39 -1.06 24.60
N LYS A 138 5.65 0.19 24.21
CA LYS A 138 6.85 0.91 24.61
C LYS A 138 6.99 1.04 26.13
N ASN A 139 5.88 1.26 26.82
CA ASN A 139 5.92 1.56 28.25
C ASN A 139 5.70 0.33 29.15
N ASN A 140 5.13 -0.75 28.63
CA ASN A 140 4.67 -1.87 29.46
C ASN A 140 5.24 -3.23 29.06
N VAL A 141 5.91 -3.34 27.94
CA VAL A 141 6.41 -4.64 27.45
C VAL A 141 7.92 -4.56 27.20
N PRO A 142 8.74 -4.89 28.22
CA PRO A 142 10.20 -4.90 28.07
C PRO A 142 10.64 -5.97 27.05
N GLY A 143 11.72 -5.68 26.33
CA GLY A 143 12.29 -6.58 25.32
C GLY A 143 11.53 -6.56 24.00
N VAL A 144 10.63 -5.59 23.81
CA VAL A 144 9.91 -5.37 22.55
C VAL A 144 10.32 -4.05 21.92
N ILE A 145 10.70 -4.12 20.66
CA ILE A 145 11.00 -2.96 19.82
C ILE A 145 9.77 -2.67 18.98
N VAL A 146 9.25 -1.46 19.11
CA VAL A 146 8.08 -0.99 18.35
C VAL A 146 8.40 0.30 17.62
N HIS A 147 7.81 0.47 16.46
CA HIS A 147 7.93 1.68 15.65
C HIS A 147 6.59 2.41 15.58
N ARG A 148 6.62 3.72 15.70
CA ARG A 148 5.44 4.55 15.47
C ARG A 148 5.09 4.48 13.98
N THR A 149 3.91 3.96 13.69
CA THR A 149 3.44 3.83 12.30
C THR A 149 2.93 5.17 11.75
N GLN A 150 2.98 5.33 10.46
CA GLN A 150 2.58 6.54 9.75
C GLN A 150 1.50 6.28 8.69
N GLY A 151 1.08 5.05 8.54
CA GLY A 151 0.05 4.69 7.56
C GLY A 151 -0.40 3.25 7.65
N ALA A 152 -1.41 2.91 6.87
CA ALA A 152 -2.12 1.63 6.89
C ALA A 152 -2.73 1.32 8.28
N PHE A 153 -2.97 0.06 8.58
CA PHE A 153 -3.47 -0.41 9.88
C PHE A 153 -2.71 -1.65 10.36
N TYR A 154 -1.44 -1.74 9.97
CA TYR A 154 -0.51 -2.76 10.44
C TYR A 154 0.42 -2.18 11.49
N PHE A 155 0.81 -3.02 12.41
CA PHE A 155 1.76 -2.71 13.45
C PHE A 155 2.78 -3.85 13.55
N CYS A 156 4.06 -3.53 13.43
CA CYS A 156 5.14 -4.50 13.58
C CYS A 156 5.66 -4.47 15.01
N VAL A 157 5.82 -5.65 15.57
CA VAL A 157 6.44 -5.90 16.87
C VAL A 157 7.67 -6.76 16.62
N THR A 158 8.83 -6.27 17.04
CA THR A 158 10.10 -7.00 16.97
C THR A 158 10.56 -7.32 18.39
N PHE A 159 11.12 -8.48 18.60
CA PHE A 159 11.67 -8.86 19.90
C PHE A 159 13.18 -8.64 19.91
N GLU A 160 13.71 -8.15 21.03
CA GLU A 160 15.14 -8.09 21.27
C GLU A 160 15.72 -9.52 21.36
N ASP A 161 16.97 -9.66 20.98
CA ASP A 161 17.66 -10.96 21.06
C ASP A 161 17.67 -11.50 22.49
N GLY A 162 17.33 -12.78 22.63
CA GLY A 162 17.34 -13.48 23.91
C GLY A 162 16.09 -13.24 24.80
N VAL A 163 15.12 -12.43 24.36
CA VAL A 163 13.87 -12.19 25.10
C VAL A 163 12.90 -13.36 24.99
N LEU A 164 12.86 -14.03 23.87
CA LEU A 164 12.04 -15.22 23.68
C LEU A 164 12.71 -16.41 24.32
N SER A 165 11.99 -17.08 25.24
CA SER A 165 12.46 -18.33 25.83
C SER A 165 12.27 -19.48 24.85
N ASP A 166 13.06 -20.57 25.03
CA ASP A 166 12.95 -21.81 24.24
C ASP A 166 11.53 -22.42 24.26
N LYS A 167 10.74 -22.09 25.29
CA LYS A 167 9.34 -22.50 25.39
C LYS A 167 8.40 -21.77 24.44
N GLN A 168 8.84 -20.66 23.87
CA GLN A 168 8.08 -19.82 22.95
C GLN A 168 8.48 -20.07 21.47
N THR A 169 9.52 -20.82 21.24
CA THR A 169 9.87 -21.28 19.89
C THR A 169 8.88 -22.37 19.47
N LEU A 170 8.13 -22.10 18.42
CA LEU A 170 7.38 -23.13 17.74
C LEU A 170 8.40 -24.10 17.10
N PRO A 171 8.34 -25.43 17.37
CA PRO A 171 9.18 -26.38 16.66
C PRO A 171 8.77 -26.30 15.17
N ILE A 172 9.62 -25.69 14.37
CA ILE A 172 9.50 -25.76 12.92
C ILE A 172 9.86 -27.21 12.58
N ALA A 173 8.85 -28.02 12.30
CA ALA A 173 9.08 -29.32 11.68
C ALA A 173 9.92 -29.07 10.42
N ASN A 174 11.04 -29.81 10.29
CA ASN A 174 12.02 -29.66 9.22
C ASN A 174 11.38 -29.29 7.90
N PRO A 175 11.79 -28.18 7.27
CA PRO A 175 11.40 -27.91 5.89
C PRO A 175 12.04 -29.04 5.04
N THR A 176 11.18 -29.91 4.52
CA THR A 176 11.57 -30.84 3.45
C THR A 176 11.74 -30.07 2.16
#